data_dda9ddcf616f21aa0da61212ec0000d0
#
_entry.id   dda9ddcf616f21aa0da61212ec0000d0
#
_cell.length_a   1.000
_cell.length_b   1.000
_cell.length_c   1.000
_cell.angle_alpha   90.00
_cell.angle_beta   90.00
_cell.angle_gamma   90.00
#
_symmetry.space_group_name_H-M   'P 1'
#
loop_
_entity.id
_entity.type
_entity.pdbx_description
1 polymer ?
#
loop_
_entity_poly.entity_id
_entity_poly.type
_entity_poly.pdbx_seq_one_letter_code
_entity_poly.pdbx_strand_id
1 'polypeptide(L)' 'MDARKIDRINTLAHKAKSVGLTDEEKREQTLLREEYLESI' A
#
# COMPACT_ATOMS: atom_id res chain seq x y z
N MET A 1 12.37 4.85 2.43
CA MET A 1 10.99 5.03 1.88
C MET A 1 10.49 6.41 2.29
N ASP A 2 9.83 7.14 1.41
CA ASP A 2 9.38 8.47 1.76
C ASP A 2 7.96 8.46 2.38
N ALA A 3 7.58 9.60 2.97
CA ALA A 3 6.30 9.71 3.66
C ALA A 3 5.11 9.53 2.71
N ARG A 4 5.25 9.88 1.44
CA ARG A 4 4.17 9.75 0.48
C ARG A 4 3.81 8.29 0.25
N LYS A 5 4.81 7.42 0.18
CA LYS A 5 4.58 5.99 0.00
C LYS A 5 3.94 5.38 1.24
N ILE A 6 4.39 5.82 2.41
CA ILE A 6 3.79 5.36 3.66
C ILE A 6 2.32 5.79 3.75
N ASP A 7 2.02 7.03 3.39
CA ASP A 7 0.65 7.51 3.35
C ASP A 7 -0.20 6.70 2.37
N ARG A 8 0.36 6.34 1.22
CA ARG A 8 -0.36 5.54 0.23
C ARG A 8 -0.66 4.15 0.77
N ILE A 9 0.32 3.54 1.44
CA ILE A 9 0.11 2.23 2.07
C ILE A 9 -1.04 2.29 3.08
N ASN A 10 -1.06 3.31 3.92
CA ASN A 10 -2.13 3.49 4.90
C ASN A 10 -3.48 3.70 4.22
N THR A 11 -3.53 4.51 3.17
CA THR A 11 -4.76 4.76 2.42
C THR A 11 -5.31 3.46 1.83
N LEU A 12 -4.44 2.67 1.22
CA LEU A 12 -4.85 1.39 0.64
C LEU A 12 -5.32 0.41 1.72
N ALA A 13 -4.64 0.39 2.86
CA ALA A 13 -5.05 -0.48 3.96
C ALA A 13 -6.45 -0.12 4.48
N HIS A 14 -6.74 1.17 4.63
CA HIS A 14 -8.05 1.63 5.06
C HIS A 14 -9.11 1.30 4.03
N LYS A 15 -8.81 1.51 2.76
CA LYS A 15 -9.75 1.22 1.68
C LYS A 15 -10.05 -0.28 1.62
N ALA A 16 -9.05 -1.12 1.84
CA ALA A 16 -9.23 -2.57 1.82
C ALA A 16 -10.22 -3.03 2.89
N LYS A 17 -10.25 -2.34 4.02
CA LYS A 17 -11.19 -2.66 5.10
C LYS A 17 -12.59 -2.09 4.87
N SER A 18 -12.72 -1.13 3.99
CA SER A 18 -13.99 -0.46 3.72
C SER A 18 -14.65 -1.06 2.47
N VAL A 19 -14.35 -0.52 1.30
CA VAL A 19 -14.98 -0.94 0.04
C VAL A 19 -14.19 -2.03 -0.70
N GLY A 20 -12.98 -2.32 -0.25
CA GLY A 20 -12.11 -3.26 -0.91
C GLY A 20 -11.21 -2.60 -1.95
N LEU A 21 -10.24 -3.35 -2.46
CA LEU A 21 -9.30 -2.85 -3.44
C LEU A 21 -9.57 -3.45 -4.81
N THR A 22 -9.31 -2.67 -5.86
CA THR A 22 -9.29 -3.20 -7.22
C THR A 22 -8.02 -4.04 -7.42
N ASP A 23 -7.96 -4.80 -8.52
CA ASP A 23 -6.78 -5.60 -8.82
C ASP A 23 -5.52 -4.75 -8.94
N GLU A 24 -5.64 -3.58 -9.57
CA GLU A 24 -4.52 -2.65 -9.69
C GLU A 24 -4.07 -2.14 -8.33
N GLU A 25 -5.02 -1.81 -7.48
CA GLU A 25 -4.71 -1.32 -6.13
C GLU A 25 -4.05 -2.41 -5.27
N LYS A 26 -4.48 -3.65 -5.43
CA LYS A 26 -3.85 -4.77 -4.74
C LYS A 26 -2.40 -4.94 -5.16
N ARG A 27 -2.11 -4.80 -6.44
CA ARG A 27 -0.74 -4.86 -6.95
C ARG A 27 0.10 -3.73 -6.39
N GLU A 28 -0.45 -2.52 -6.40
CA GLU A 28 0.24 -1.36 -5.86
C GLU A 28 0.57 -1.58 -4.37
N GLN A 29 -0.40 -2.06 -3.62
CA GLN A 29 -0.22 -2.33 -2.20
C GLN A 29 0.92 -3.34 -1.98
N THR A 30 0.93 -4.42 -2.75
CA THR A 30 1.96 -5.44 -2.64
C THR A 30 3.34 -4.87 -2.93
N LEU A 31 3.46 -4.09 -4.02
CA LEU A 31 4.73 -3.48 -4.38
C LEU A 31 5.24 -2.52 -3.32
N LEU A 32 4.35 -1.70 -2.77
CA LEU A 32 4.72 -0.76 -1.72
C LEU A 32 5.17 -1.47 -0.45
N ARG A 33 4.49 -2.54 -0.10
CA ARG A 33 4.86 -3.33 1.07
C ARG A 33 6.22 -4.00 0.89
N GLU A 34 6.51 -4.50 -0.29
CA GLU A 34 7.81 -5.09 -0.59
C GLU A 34 8.93 -4.07 -0.44
N GLU A 35 8.74 -2.86 -0.97
CA GLU A 35 9.71 -1.78 -0.79
C GLU A 35 9.92 -1.45 0.68
N TYR A 36 8.84 -1.39 1.43
CA TYR A 36 8.90 -1.10 2.85
C TYR A 36 9.73 -2.14 3.60
N LEU A 37 9.50 -3.41 3.28
CA LEU A 37 10.23 -4.50 3.93
C LEU A 37 11.70 -4.54 3.53
N GLU A 38 12.00 -4.20 2.28
CA GLU A 38 13.37 -4.19 1.80
C GLU A 38 14.20 -3.04 2.36
N SER A 39 13.57 -1.98 2.81
CA SER A 39 14.28 -0.79 3.28
C SER A 39 14.78 -0.91 4.72
N ILE A 40 14.59 -2.03 5.35
CA ILE A 40 15.04 -2.29 6.72
C ILE A 40 16.52 -2.67 6.78
#